data_e74ee7b5bbf55c12cdb0ad2b0a676b0e
#
_entry.id   e74ee7b5bbf55c12cdb0ad2b0a676b0e
#
_cell.length_a   1.000
_cell.length_b   1.000
_cell.length_c   1.000
_cell.angle_alpha   90.00
_cell.angle_beta   90.00
_cell.angle_gamma   90.00
#
_symmetry.space_group_name_H-M   'P 1'
#
loop_
_entity.id
_entity.type
_entity.pdbx_description
1 polymer ?
#
loop_
_entity_poly.entity_id
_entity_poly.type
_entity_poly.pdbx_seq_one_letter_code
_entity_poly.pdbx_strand_id
1 'polypeptide(L)'
;MCAVSSVSEFPQFIDIEESPNSLDCEGCIQCQMGSKLVLFITGNCHWRCDYCPLSETRRDIDFMYANERPCNDFDEVIEEARAMRATGAGITGGDPLMARERSLEGIRRLKREFGDDFHIHMYTSIPFKAQWASEFADAGLDEIRFHFLDLSSQEYKEVIEACSDAGIFTGVEPVSYTHLRAHETLNH
;
A
#
# COMPACT_ATOMS: atom_id res chain seq x y z
N MET A 1 11.31 0.95 -6.82
CA MET A 1 11.22 0.48 -8.22
C MET A 1 10.13 -0.55 -8.27
N CYS A 2 8.99 -0.22 -8.87
CA CYS A 2 7.92 -1.19 -9.10
C CYS A 2 8.35 -2.06 -10.29
N ALA A 3 8.71 -3.31 -10.04
CA ALA A 3 9.06 -4.24 -11.10
C ALA A 3 7.90 -5.23 -11.26
N VAL A 4 7.29 -5.24 -12.45
CA VAL A 4 6.37 -6.31 -12.84
C VAL A 4 7.22 -7.45 -13.37
N SER A 5 7.40 -8.50 -12.58
CA SER A 5 8.02 -9.73 -13.07
C SER A 5 6.92 -10.66 -13.56
N SER A 6 6.97 -11.02 -14.86
CA SER A 6 6.12 -12.04 -15.43
C SER A 6 6.46 -13.41 -14.83
N VAL A 7 5.70 -13.85 -13.86
CA VAL A 7 5.72 -15.24 -13.41
C VAL A 7 4.62 -15.96 -14.17
N SER A 8 4.98 -16.99 -14.93
CA SER A 8 4.10 -17.71 -15.88
C SER A 8 2.94 -18.49 -15.25
N GLU A 9 2.77 -18.40 -13.93
CA GLU A 9 1.71 -19.07 -13.16
C GLU A 9 0.68 -18.12 -12.56
N PHE A 10 0.92 -16.79 -12.66
CA PHE A 10 -0.11 -15.81 -12.27
C PHE A 10 -1.01 -15.55 -13.47
N PRO A 11 -2.34 -15.42 -13.27
CA PRO A 11 -3.20 -14.94 -14.34
C PRO A 11 -2.65 -13.59 -14.81
N GLN A 12 -2.69 -13.37 -16.12
CA GLN A 12 -2.31 -12.08 -16.70
C GLN A 12 -3.35 -11.06 -16.31
N PHE A 13 -3.16 -10.42 -15.15
CA PHE A 13 -4.07 -9.39 -14.64
C PHE A 13 -3.94 -8.08 -15.41
N ILE A 14 -2.86 -7.92 -16.15
CA ILE A 14 -2.60 -6.73 -16.93
C ILE A 14 -1.99 -7.18 -18.25
N ASP A 15 -2.59 -6.80 -19.35
CA ASP A 15 -1.95 -6.89 -20.64
C ASP A 15 -0.76 -5.93 -20.64
N ILE A 16 0.46 -6.48 -20.56
CA ILE A 16 1.68 -5.69 -20.38
C ILE A 16 1.93 -4.75 -21.58
N GLU A 17 1.33 -5.06 -22.73
CA GLU A 17 1.42 -4.22 -23.94
C GLU A 17 0.53 -2.97 -23.86
N GLU A 18 -0.52 -2.96 -23.02
CA GLU A 18 -1.43 -1.83 -22.83
C GLU A 18 -1.28 -1.18 -21.44
N SER A 19 -0.48 -1.76 -20.54
CA SER A 19 -0.25 -1.18 -19.23
C SER A 19 0.65 0.05 -19.37
N PRO A 20 0.25 1.21 -18.86
CA PRO A 20 1.20 2.29 -18.66
C PRO A 20 2.40 1.76 -17.89
N ASN A 21 3.61 2.21 -18.23
CA ASN A 21 4.80 1.82 -17.50
C ASN A 21 4.51 1.86 -16.00
N SER A 22 5.04 0.91 -15.24
CA SER A 22 4.83 0.84 -13.78
C SER A 22 5.24 2.11 -13.03
N LEU A 23 5.91 3.03 -13.73
CA LEU A 23 6.25 4.38 -13.30
C LEU A 23 5.12 5.40 -13.52
N ASP A 24 4.07 5.03 -14.26
CA ASP A 24 3.00 5.94 -14.68
C ASP A 24 1.72 5.76 -13.86
N CYS A 25 1.71 4.90 -12.84
CA CYS A 25 0.57 4.80 -11.94
C CYS A 25 0.42 6.13 -11.17
N GLU A 26 -0.81 6.60 -11.01
CA GLU A 26 -1.09 7.92 -10.40
C GLU A 26 -0.44 8.06 -9.03
N GLY A 27 -0.51 7.02 -8.20
CA GLY A 27 0.16 6.98 -6.92
C GLY A 27 1.67 7.21 -7.02
N CYS A 28 2.35 6.62 -8.01
CA CYS A 28 3.78 6.82 -8.23
C CYS A 28 4.12 8.23 -8.67
N ILE A 29 3.35 8.79 -9.59
CA ILE A 29 3.55 10.17 -10.09
C ILE A 29 3.43 11.16 -8.94
N GLN A 30 2.38 11.07 -8.15
CA GLN A 30 2.16 11.96 -7.00
C GLN A 30 3.24 11.79 -5.92
N CYS A 31 3.73 10.56 -5.69
CA CYS A 31 4.85 10.32 -4.77
C CYS A 31 6.14 10.98 -5.25
N GLN A 32 6.46 10.89 -6.55
CA GLN A 32 7.63 11.55 -7.14
C GLN A 32 7.54 13.08 -7.05
N MET A 33 6.35 13.63 -7.15
CA MET A 33 6.10 15.07 -6.99
C MET A 33 6.18 15.54 -5.52
N GLY A 34 6.28 14.61 -4.56
CA GLY A 34 6.26 14.94 -3.14
C GLY A 34 4.91 15.47 -2.65
N SER A 35 3.83 15.20 -3.39
CA SER A 35 2.50 15.75 -3.12
C SER A 35 1.60 14.80 -2.31
N LYS A 36 2.09 13.63 -1.92
CA LYS A 36 1.34 12.66 -1.13
C LYS A 36 1.66 12.74 0.36
N LEU A 37 0.60 12.78 1.16
CA LEU A 37 0.70 12.53 2.58
C LEU A 37 1.10 11.08 2.84
N VAL A 38 2.05 10.83 3.70
CA VAL A 38 2.36 9.51 4.24
C VAL A 38 1.58 9.32 5.54
N LEU A 39 0.52 8.53 5.48
CA LEU A 39 -0.26 8.18 6.67
C LEU A 39 0.20 6.84 7.22
N PHE A 40 1.02 6.90 8.25
CA PHE A 40 1.42 5.76 9.05
C PHE A 40 0.30 5.43 10.05
N ILE A 41 -0.41 4.32 9.82
CA ILE A 41 -1.65 4.03 10.55
C ILE A 41 -1.42 3.26 11.86
N THR A 42 -0.39 2.43 11.91
CA THR A 42 0.01 1.63 13.08
C THR A 42 1.42 1.07 12.90
N GLY A 43 2.15 0.85 13.98
CA GLY A 43 3.42 0.13 13.96
C GLY A 43 3.28 -1.39 14.07
N ASN A 44 2.06 -1.89 14.30
CA ASN A 44 1.82 -3.34 14.38
C ASN A 44 1.98 -3.98 13.00
N CYS A 45 2.63 -5.15 12.97
CA CYS A 45 2.80 -5.95 11.75
C CYS A 45 2.75 -7.43 12.11
N HIS A 46 2.17 -8.22 11.20
CA HIS A 46 2.16 -9.69 11.32
C HIS A 46 3.55 -10.30 11.07
N TRP A 47 4.37 -9.61 10.26
CA TRP A 47 5.68 -10.08 9.81
C TRP A 47 6.85 -9.46 10.59
N ARG A 48 7.99 -10.16 10.56
CA ARG A 48 9.26 -9.73 11.13
C ARG A 48 10.35 -9.78 10.08
N CYS A 49 10.25 -8.90 9.09
CA CYS A 49 11.20 -8.87 7.98
C CYS A 49 12.54 -8.27 8.42
N ASP A 50 13.66 -8.90 8.09
CA ASP A 50 15.00 -8.43 8.44
C ASP A 50 15.34 -7.08 7.77
N TYR A 51 14.72 -6.81 6.60
CA TYR A 51 14.89 -5.56 5.84
C TYR A 51 13.84 -4.49 6.19
N CYS A 52 13.03 -4.70 7.23
CA CYS A 52 11.96 -3.78 7.60
C CYS A 52 12.49 -2.37 7.88
N PRO A 53 12.01 -1.34 7.15
CA PRO A 53 12.52 0.03 7.30
C PRO A 53 11.99 0.74 8.56
N LEU A 54 11.07 0.11 9.30
CA LEU A 54 10.52 0.71 10.50
C LEU A 54 11.57 0.88 11.59
N SER A 55 11.64 2.09 12.14
CA SER A 55 12.45 2.35 13.31
C SER A 55 11.97 1.53 14.52
N GLU A 56 12.87 1.20 15.42
CA GLU A 56 12.54 0.49 16.67
C GLU A 56 11.52 1.28 17.51
N THR A 57 11.51 2.60 17.41
CA THR A 57 10.59 3.47 18.15
C THR A 57 9.17 3.49 17.60
N ARG A 58 8.95 2.98 16.38
CA ARG A 58 7.62 2.87 15.75
C ARG A 58 7.13 1.44 15.65
N ARG A 59 8.04 0.48 15.68
CA ARG A 59 7.71 -0.95 15.58
C ARG A 59 6.90 -1.40 16.79
N ASP A 60 5.79 -2.10 16.54
CA ASP A 60 4.87 -2.62 17.55
C ASP A 60 4.19 -1.53 18.41
N ILE A 61 4.25 -0.27 17.98
CA ILE A 61 3.57 0.83 18.63
C ILE A 61 2.28 1.15 17.87
N ASP A 62 1.14 0.97 18.52
CA ASP A 62 -0.15 1.28 17.92
C ASP A 62 -0.45 2.79 18.01
N PHE A 63 0.16 3.55 17.11
CA PHE A 63 0.02 5.00 17.04
C PHE A 63 0.07 5.47 15.59
N MET A 64 -0.55 6.63 15.30
CA MET A 64 -0.59 7.22 13.96
C MET A 64 0.44 8.32 13.79
N TYR A 65 0.95 8.46 12.56
CA TYR A 65 1.77 9.59 12.13
C TYR A 65 1.29 10.07 10.76
N ALA A 66 1.21 11.37 10.59
CA ALA A 66 1.05 12.02 9.30
C ALA A 66 2.42 12.59 8.91
N ASN A 67 3.07 12.01 7.90
CA ASN A 67 4.49 12.20 7.64
C ASN A 67 5.32 11.85 8.90
N GLU A 68 5.99 12.85 9.51
CA GLU A 68 6.73 12.68 10.76
C GLU A 68 5.97 13.19 12.00
N ARG A 69 4.81 13.85 11.80
CA ARG A 69 3.99 14.39 12.88
C ARG A 69 3.21 13.27 13.57
N PRO A 70 3.38 13.07 14.89
CA PRO A 70 2.51 12.16 15.63
C PRO A 70 1.09 12.74 15.70
N CYS A 71 0.07 11.88 15.47
CA CYS A 71 -1.33 12.27 15.42
C CYS A 71 -2.17 11.42 16.39
N ASN A 72 -2.95 12.05 17.23
CA ASN A 72 -3.86 11.38 18.16
C ASN A 72 -5.19 11.03 17.49
N ASP A 73 -5.58 11.80 16.48
CA ASP A 73 -6.81 11.63 15.73
C ASP A 73 -6.65 12.04 14.25
N PHE A 74 -7.71 11.85 13.48
CA PHE A 74 -7.71 12.20 12.06
C PHE A 74 -7.84 13.67 11.76
N ASP A 75 -8.25 14.51 12.73
CA ASP A 75 -8.29 15.95 12.53
C ASP A 75 -6.86 16.49 12.42
N GLU A 76 -5.92 15.98 13.24
CA GLU A 76 -4.49 16.28 13.14
C GLU A 76 -3.88 15.77 11.82
N VAL A 77 -4.31 14.61 11.33
CA VAL A 77 -3.92 14.09 10.00
C VAL A 77 -4.37 15.02 8.87
N ILE A 78 -5.63 15.48 8.93
CA ILE A 78 -6.19 16.41 7.96
C ILE A 78 -5.48 17.76 7.98
N GLU A 79 -5.15 18.27 9.16
CA GLU A 79 -4.35 19.50 9.31
C GLU A 79 -2.99 19.37 8.59
N GLU A 80 -2.29 18.27 8.79
CA GLU A 80 -1.00 18.01 8.14
C GLU A 80 -1.15 17.92 6.62
N ALA A 81 -2.17 17.19 6.14
CA ALA A 81 -2.47 17.08 4.72
C ALA A 81 -2.74 18.45 4.08
N ARG A 82 -3.50 19.33 4.75
CA ARG A 82 -3.75 20.69 4.30
C ARG A 82 -2.48 21.54 4.31
N ALA A 83 -1.66 21.45 5.37
CA ALA A 83 -0.43 22.23 5.52
C ALA A 83 0.56 21.93 4.37
N MET A 84 0.70 20.68 3.97
CA MET A 84 1.57 20.29 2.85
C MET A 84 0.90 20.41 1.47
N ARG A 85 -0.39 20.77 1.42
CA ARG A 85 -1.20 20.80 0.19
C ARG A 85 -1.20 19.44 -0.53
N ALA A 86 -1.45 18.38 0.22
CA ALA A 86 -1.48 17.04 -0.30
C ALA A 86 -2.53 16.90 -1.41
N THR A 87 -2.19 16.20 -2.48
CA THR A 87 -3.10 15.81 -3.57
C THR A 87 -3.55 14.35 -3.44
N GLY A 88 -3.01 13.63 -2.48
CA GLY A 88 -3.34 12.25 -2.18
C GLY A 88 -2.66 11.77 -0.92
N ALA A 89 -2.90 10.52 -0.54
CA ALA A 89 -2.27 9.88 0.60
C ALA A 89 -1.80 8.47 0.27
N GLY A 90 -0.72 8.04 0.91
CA GLY A 90 -0.27 6.66 0.98
C GLY A 90 -0.46 6.14 2.39
N ILE A 91 -1.30 5.13 2.57
CA ILE A 91 -1.51 4.47 3.86
C ILE A 91 -0.49 3.36 4.02
N THR A 92 0.30 3.47 5.07
CA THR A 92 1.40 2.58 5.39
C THR A 92 1.48 2.31 6.90
N GLY A 93 2.55 1.67 7.34
CA GLY A 93 2.80 1.39 8.74
C GLY A 93 3.65 0.14 8.92
N GLY A 94 3.36 -0.63 9.97
CA GLY A 94 3.72 -2.02 10.04
C GLY A 94 2.96 -2.79 8.97
N ASP A 95 1.68 -3.01 9.20
CA ASP A 95 0.73 -3.37 8.13
C ASP A 95 -0.62 -2.73 8.44
N PRO A 96 -1.21 -1.92 7.54
CA PRO A 96 -2.47 -1.23 7.75
C PRO A 96 -3.66 -2.14 8.09
N LEU A 97 -3.62 -3.41 7.66
CA LEU A 97 -4.69 -4.38 7.97
C LEU A 97 -4.65 -4.83 9.44
N MET A 98 -3.55 -4.63 10.16
CA MET A 98 -3.49 -4.83 11.61
C MET A 98 -4.35 -3.80 12.37
N ALA A 99 -4.64 -2.66 11.74
CA ALA A 99 -5.54 -1.62 12.23
C ALA A 99 -6.63 -1.30 11.18
N ARG A 100 -7.28 -2.35 10.64
CA ARG A 100 -8.19 -2.27 9.50
C ARG A 100 -9.28 -1.21 9.66
N GLU A 101 -9.98 -1.18 10.79
CA GLU A 101 -11.06 -0.21 11.02
C GLU A 101 -10.54 1.24 11.01
N ARG A 102 -9.35 1.46 11.56
CA ARG A 102 -8.67 2.76 11.52
C ARG A 102 -8.27 3.12 10.09
N SER A 103 -7.80 2.16 9.30
CA SER A 103 -7.48 2.36 7.88
C SER A 103 -8.71 2.78 7.09
N LEU A 104 -9.84 2.07 7.26
CA LEU A 104 -11.12 2.42 6.63
C LEU A 104 -11.63 3.81 7.05
N GLU A 105 -11.53 4.14 8.34
CA GLU A 105 -11.92 5.47 8.83
C GLU A 105 -11.01 6.55 8.22
N GLY A 106 -9.71 6.32 8.15
CA GLY A 106 -8.75 7.25 7.54
C GLY A 106 -9.10 7.54 6.08
N ILE A 107 -9.39 6.49 5.28
CA ILE A 107 -9.79 6.63 3.89
C ILE A 107 -11.07 7.48 3.78
N ARG A 108 -12.12 7.13 4.54
CA ARG A 108 -13.37 7.87 4.52
C ARG A 108 -13.22 9.33 4.95
N ARG A 109 -12.39 9.60 5.95
CA ARG A 109 -12.14 10.97 6.44
C ARG A 109 -11.40 11.81 5.41
N LEU A 110 -10.36 11.24 4.77
CA LEU A 110 -9.61 11.93 3.72
C LEU A 110 -10.47 12.20 2.48
N LYS A 111 -11.24 11.21 2.00
CA LYS A 111 -12.16 11.42 0.87
C LYS A 111 -13.25 12.45 1.18
N ARG A 112 -13.83 12.42 2.38
CA ARG A 112 -14.84 13.41 2.80
C ARG A 112 -14.30 14.83 2.82
N GLU A 113 -13.03 15.00 3.21
CA GLU A 113 -12.40 16.29 3.34
C GLU A 113 -11.91 16.86 2.00
N PHE A 114 -11.27 16.03 1.19
CA PHE A 114 -10.56 16.48 -0.01
C PHE A 114 -11.26 16.12 -1.31
N GLY A 115 -12.33 15.32 -1.27
CA GLY A 115 -13.07 14.88 -2.44
C GLY A 115 -12.52 13.61 -3.09
N ASP A 116 -13.22 13.18 -4.15
CA ASP A 116 -12.93 11.91 -4.83
C ASP A 116 -11.61 11.92 -5.60
N ASP A 117 -11.18 13.10 -6.07
CA ASP A 117 -9.92 13.28 -6.80
C ASP A 117 -8.66 13.14 -5.90
N PHE A 118 -8.85 13.09 -4.56
CA PHE A 118 -7.75 12.87 -3.62
C PHE A 118 -7.35 11.39 -3.63
N HIS A 119 -6.31 11.06 -4.39
CA HIS A 119 -5.89 9.69 -4.64
C HIS A 119 -5.31 9.02 -3.39
N ILE A 120 -5.90 7.90 -2.96
CA ILE A 120 -5.45 7.14 -1.80
C ILE A 120 -4.97 5.76 -2.22
N HIS A 121 -3.71 5.44 -1.90
CA HIS A 121 -3.19 4.09 -2.03
C HIS A 121 -2.82 3.49 -0.66
N MET A 122 -2.84 2.16 -0.59
CA MET A 122 -2.49 1.41 0.61
C MET A 122 -1.52 0.27 0.29
N TYR A 123 -0.54 0.06 1.16
CA TYR A 123 0.37 -1.08 1.10
C TYR A 123 -0.05 -2.13 2.12
N THR A 124 -0.02 -3.41 1.74
CA THR A 124 -0.22 -4.52 2.66
C THR A 124 0.57 -5.75 2.24
N SER A 125 1.00 -6.51 3.23
CA SER A 125 1.63 -7.83 3.05
C SER A 125 0.71 -8.97 3.50
N ILE A 126 -0.51 -8.65 3.91
CA ILE A 126 -1.46 -9.62 4.45
C ILE A 126 -2.55 -9.89 3.40
N PRO A 127 -2.72 -11.13 2.93
CA PRO A 127 -3.91 -11.50 2.19
C PRO A 127 -5.13 -11.41 3.12
N PHE A 128 -6.21 -10.86 2.62
CA PHE A 128 -7.42 -10.63 3.40
C PHE A 128 -8.65 -11.26 2.74
N LYS A 129 -9.77 -11.27 3.45
CA LYS A 129 -11.01 -11.84 2.91
C LYS A 129 -11.52 -11.01 1.74
N ALA A 130 -11.82 -11.66 0.61
CA ALA A 130 -12.30 -11.01 -0.62
C ALA A 130 -13.44 -10.00 -0.39
N GLN A 131 -14.35 -10.29 0.56
CA GLN A 131 -15.43 -9.38 0.92
C GLN A 131 -14.97 -8.01 1.44
N TRP A 132 -13.73 -7.87 1.94
CA TRP A 132 -13.20 -6.58 2.40
C TRP A 132 -12.81 -5.67 1.24
N ALA A 133 -12.61 -6.23 0.03
CA ALA A 133 -12.30 -5.43 -1.15
C ALA A 133 -13.42 -4.41 -1.43
N SER A 134 -14.68 -4.83 -1.40
CA SER A 134 -15.80 -3.90 -1.56
C SER A 134 -15.87 -2.85 -0.45
N GLU A 135 -15.57 -3.23 0.80
CA GLU A 135 -15.57 -2.26 1.91
C GLU A 135 -14.47 -1.18 1.75
N PHE A 136 -13.29 -1.55 1.23
CA PHE A 136 -12.24 -0.59 0.91
C PHE A 136 -12.60 0.28 -0.30
N ALA A 137 -13.21 -0.30 -1.34
CA ALA A 137 -13.72 0.45 -2.48
C ALA A 137 -14.80 1.46 -2.06
N ASP A 138 -15.78 1.03 -1.26
CA ASP A 138 -16.84 1.88 -0.72
C ASP A 138 -16.31 2.99 0.21
N ALA A 139 -15.18 2.74 0.87
CA ALA A 139 -14.48 3.76 1.65
C ALA A 139 -13.77 4.79 0.77
N GLY A 140 -13.48 4.46 -0.49
CA GLY A 140 -12.81 5.32 -1.46
C GLY A 140 -11.31 5.01 -1.65
N LEU A 141 -10.88 3.76 -1.43
CA LEU A 141 -9.51 3.35 -1.75
C LEU A 141 -9.35 3.25 -3.27
N ASP A 142 -8.40 4.00 -3.83
CA ASP A 142 -8.15 4.01 -5.27
C ASP A 142 -7.16 2.95 -5.72
N GLU A 143 -6.15 2.66 -4.88
CA GLU A 143 -5.06 1.76 -5.24
C GLU A 143 -4.62 0.92 -4.03
N ILE A 144 -4.35 -0.37 -4.25
CA ILE A 144 -3.75 -1.27 -3.26
C ILE A 144 -2.51 -1.94 -3.83
N ARG A 145 -1.46 -2.03 -3.03
CA ARG A 145 -0.21 -2.69 -3.39
C ARG A 145 0.11 -3.81 -2.44
N PHE A 146 0.30 -4.99 -3.01
CA PHE A 146 0.63 -6.19 -2.27
C PHE A 146 2.13 -6.41 -2.22
N HIS A 147 2.66 -6.45 -1.02
CA HIS A 147 4.03 -6.82 -0.74
C HIS A 147 4.10 -8.32 -0.49
N PHE A 148 4.44 -9.10 -1.50
CA PHE A 148 4.50 -10.55 -1.40
C PHE A 148 5.70 -11.00 -0.57
N LEU A 149 5.42 -11.69 0.52
CA LEU A 149 6.42 -12.38 1.33
C LEU A 149 6.43 -13.89 1.06
N ASP A 150 5.32 -14.43 0.60
CA ASP A 150 5.17 -15.80 0.12
C ASP A 150 4.45 -15.80 -1.24
N LEU A 151 5.19 -16.11 -2.30
CA LEU A 151 4.69 -16.10 -3.67
C LEU A 151 3.80 -17.31 -4.00
N SER A 152 3.74 -18.31 -3.14
CA SER A 152 2.98 -19.54 -3.38
C SER A 152 1.52 -19.47 -2.93
N SER A 153 1.09 -18.36 -2.32
CA SER A 153 -0.22 -18.26 -1.71
C SER A 153 -1.35 -18.01 -2.70
N GLN A 154 -2.25 -18.97 -2.82
CA GLN A 154 -3.51 -18.83 -3.55
C GLN A 154 -4.39 -17.69 -2.98
N GLU A 155 -4.22 -17.37 -1.69
CA GLU A 155 -4.99 -16.33 -1.01
C GLU A 155 -4.76 -14.94 -1.60
N TYR A 156 -3.52 -14.62 -2.03
CA TYR A 156 -3.24 -13.35 -2.70
C TYR A 156 -3.97 -13.23 -4.04
N LYS A 157 -4.07 -14.34 -4.80
CA LYS A 157 -4.77 -14.34 -6.07
C LYS A 157 -6.24 -13.94 -5.90
N GLU A 158 -6.92 -14.58 -4.97
CA GLU A 158 -8.35 -14.32 -4.71
C GLU A 158 -8.60 -12.88 -4.27
N VAL A 159 -7.70 -12.33 -3.44
CA VAL A 159 -7.81 -10.95 -2.97
C VAL A 159 -7.51 -9.94 -4.06
N ILE A 160 -6.50 -10.19 -4.91
CA ILE A 160 -6.17 -9.31 -6.04
C ILE A 160 -7.35 -9.26 -7.03
N GLU A 161 -7.93 -10.43 -7.37
CA GLU A 161 -9.11 -10.51 -8.21
C GLU A 161 -10.28 -9.71 -7.60
N ALA A 162 -10.57 -9.91 -6.31
CA ALA A 162 -11.63 -9.21 -5.63
C ALA A 162 -11.42 -7.68 -5.57
N CYS A 163 -10.20 -7.21 -5.38
CA CYS A 163 -9.87 -5.77 -5.41
C CYS A 163 -10.07 -5.19 -6.82
N SER A 164 -9.60 -5.90 -7.84
CA SER A 164 -9.78 -5.48 -9.24
C SER A 164 -11.25 -5.43 -9.62
N ASP A 165 -12.04 -6.45 -9.24
CA ASP A 165 -13.48 -6.50 -9.49
C ASP A 165 -14.25 -5.39 -8.75
N ALA A 166 -13.75 -4.97 -7.60
CA ALA A 166 -14.28 -3.83 -6.83
C ALA A 166 -13.85 -2.46 -7.40
N GLY A 167 -13.02 -2.43 -8.46
CA GLY A 167 -12.55 -1.20 -9.09
C GLY A 167 -11.35 -0.55 -8.42
N ILE A 168 -10.68 -1.24 -7.48
CA ILE A 168 -9.44 -0.78 -6.87
C ILE A 168 -8.27 -1.17 -7.80
N PHE A 169 -7.44 -0.19 -8.19
CA PHE A 169 -6.22 -0.51 -8.91
C PHE A 169 -5.29 -1.36 -8.06
N THR A 170 -4.83 -2.50 -8.60
CA THR A 170 -4.00 -3.45 -7.87
C THR A 170 -2.57 -3.48 -8.41
N GLY A 171 -1.60 -3.32 -7.51
CA GLY A 171 -0.17 -3.41 -7.82
C GLY A 171 0.51 -4.46 -6.95
N VAL A 172 1.66 -4.94 -7.42
CA VAL A 172 2.53 -5.86 -6.69
C VAL A 172 3.89 -5.21 -6.49
N GLU A 173 4.35 -5.19 -5.26
CA GLU A 173 5.72 -4.78 -4.93
C GLU A 173 6.54 -6.00 -4.51
N PRO A 174 7.26 -6.63 -5.43
CA PRO A 174 8.15 -7.72 -5.07
C PRO A 174 9.33 -7.18 -4.26
N VAL A 175 9.66 -7.87 -3.17
CA VAL A 175 10.90 -7.62 -2.45
C VAL A 175 12.05 -8.03 -3.34
N SER A 176 12.85 -7.07 -3.78
CA SER A 176 14.08 -7.42 -4.48
C SER A 176 15.15 -7.82 -3.45
N TYR A 177 15.31 -9.10 -3.21
CA TYR A 177 16.47 -9.65 -2.51
C TYR A 177 17.71 -9.57 -3.42
N THR A 178 18.15 -8.36 -3.72
CA THR A 178 19.27 -8.13 -4.64
C THR A 178 20.56 -8.80 -4.18
N HIS A 179 20.73 -8.96 -2.87
CA HIS A 179 21.89 -9.65 -2.29
C HIS A 179 21.78 -11.19 -2.31
N LEU A 180 20.57 -11.78 -2.34
CA LEU A 180 20.44 -13.23 -2.48
C LEU A 180 20.69 -13.69 -3.92
N ARG A 181 20.26 -12.93 -4.93
CA ARG A 181 20.58 -13.22 -6.33
C ARG A 181 22.07 -13.08 -6.65
N ALA A 182 22.77 -12.15 -6.00
CA ALA A 182 24.21 -12.01 -6.19
C ALA A 182 25.01 -13.25 -5.69
N HIS A 183 24.50 -13.96 -4.69
CA HIS A 183 25.12 -15.20 -4.21
C HIS A 183 24.83 -16.41 -5.09
N GLU A 184 23.66 -16.48 -5.72
CA GLU A 184 23.30 -17.59 -6.62
C GLU A 184 24.01 -17.51 -7.97
N THR A 185 24.34 -16.31 -8.45
CA THR A 185 25.04 -16.13 -9.74
C THR A 185 26.56 -16.32 -9.67
N LEU A 186 27.14 -16.42 -8.48
CA LEU A 186 28.58 -16.63 -8.29
C LEU A 186 28.99 -18.12 -8.17
N ASN A 187 28.03 -19.05 -8.21
CA ASN A 187 28.27 -20.50 -8.10
C ASN A 187 28.06 -21.27 -9.41
N HIS A 188 28.18 -20.60 -10.56
CA HIS A 188 28.21 -21.26 -11.89
C HIS A 188 29.45 -20.87 -12.68
#